data_4e7c04deeb134d7ae009bbd308a1a775
#
_entry.id   4e7c04deeb134d7ae009bbd308a1a775
#
_cell.length_a   1.000
_cell.length_b   1.000
_cell.length_c   1.000
_cell.angle_alpha   90.00
_cell.angle_beta   90.00
_cell.angle_gamma   90.00
#
_symmetry.space_group_name_H-M   'P 1'
#
loop_
_entity.id
_entity.type
_entity.pdbx_description
1 polymer ?
#
loop_
_entity_poly.entity_id
_entity_poly.type
_entity_poly.pdbx_seq_one_letter_code
_entity_poly.pdbx_strand_id
1 'polypeptide(L)'
;LAQPPLYKVTRGSKSFYIKDNKELENFIIKFSEKNKNSIKKNTKEFSKFMEKEKSKFSIQRFKGLGEMNPEELWNTTLNPALRTLLQVKYSNKTKAKSKKDQDLIQVLMGDEVAPRKDFIINRALEVSNLDI
;
A
#
# COMPACT_ATOMS: atom_id res chain seq x y z
N LEU A 1 3.45 -12.88 7.98
CA LEU A 1 2.64 -11.70 8.29
C LEU A 1 1.34 -11.77 7.52
N ALA A 2 0.19 -11.54 8.17
CA ALA A 2 -1.07 -11.31 7.49
C ALA A 2 -1.10 -9.86 6.97
N GLN A 3 -1.44 -9.69 5.70
CA GLN A 3 -1.50 -8.37 5.06
C GLN A 3 -2.92 -7.81 5.19
N PRO A 4 -3.14 -6.72 5.94
CA PRO A 4 -4.42 -6.02 5.94
C PRO A 4 -4.61 -5.23 4.63
N PRO A 5 -5.84 -4.89 4.27
CA PRO A 5 -6.09 -3.97 3.16
C PRO A 5 -5.63 -2.55 3.53
N LEU A 6 -5.14 -1.82 2.53
CA LEU A 6 -4.78 -0.42 2.70
C LEU A 6 -5.99 0.50 2.51
N TYR A 7 -6.95 0.10 1.67
CA TYR A 7 -8.13 0.90 1.35
C TYR A 7 -9.43 0.12 1.50
N LYS A 8 -10.48 0.84 1.94
CA LYS A 8 -11.88 0.46 1.79
C LYS A 8 -12.51 1.40 0.77
N VAL A 9 -13.02 0.84 -0.32
CA VAL A 9 -13.67 1.58 -1.40
C VAL A 9 -15.15 1.26 -1.37
N THR A 10 -16.00 2.27 -1.19
CA THR A 10 -17.44 2.09 -1.09
C THR A 10 -18.16 2.77 -2.25
N ARG A 11 -19.09 2.05 -2.88
CA ARG A 11 -20.00 2.58 -3.91
C ARG A 11 -21.42 2.10 -3.62
N GLY A 12 -22.29 3.04 -3.24
CA GLY A 12 -23.64 2.70 -2.76
C GLY A 12 -23.57 1.82 -1.50
N SER A 13 -24.22 0.66 -1.53
CA SER A 13 -24.21 -0.30 -0.40
C SER A 13 -23.08 -1.31 -0.43
N LYS A 14 -22.20 -1.28 -1.44
CA LYS A 14 -21.12 -2.26 -1.61
C LYS A 14 -19.78 -1.70 -1.18
N SER A 15 -19.06 -2.44 -0.37
CA SER A 15 -17.67 -2.14 0.03
C SER A 15 -16.70 -3.16 -0.53
N PHE A 16 -15.52 -2.68 -0.93
CA PHE A 16 -14.43 -3.47 -1.49
C PHE A 16 -13.15 -3.15 -0.72
N TYR A 17 -12.38 -4.17 -0.40
CA TYR A 17 -11.13 -4.02 0.33
C TYR A 17 -9.95 -4.21 -0.62
N ILE A 18 -9.04 -3.26 -0.63
CA ILE A 18 -7.96 -3.14 -1.61
C ILE A 18 -6.63 -3.06 -0.86
N LYS A 19 -5.68 -3.90 -1.25
CA LYS A 19 -4.45 -4.11 -0.50
C LYS A 19 -3.37 -3.06 -0.74
N ASP A 20 -3.34 -2.43 -1.94
CA ASP A 20 -2.30 -1.47 -2.30
C ASP A 20 -2.78 -0.45 -3.34
N ASN A 21 -1.93 0.56 -3.62
CA ASN A 21 -2.22 1.62 -4.59
C ASN A 21 -2.41 1.08 -6.01
N LYS A 22 -1.65 0.07 -6.40
CA LYS A 22 -1.71 -0.52 -7.75
C LYS A 22 -3.04 -1.24 -7.97
N GLU A 23 -3.49 -1.95 -6.96
CA GLU A 23 -4.80 -2.60 -6.99
C GLU A 23 -5.93 -1.57 -7.01
N LEU A 24 -5.79 -0.44 -6.27
CA LEU A 24 -6.74 0.66 -6.30
C LEU A 24 -6.86 1.27 -7.71
N GLU A 25 -5.75 1.55 -8.37
CA GLU A 25 -5.76 2.04 -9.74
C GLU A 25 -6.47 1.07 -10.69
N ASN A 26 -6.13 -0.22 -10.62
CA ASN A 26 -6.74 -1.24 -11.45
C ASN A 26 -8.26 -1.37 -11.18
N PHE A 27 -8.66 -1.27 -9.90
CA PHE A 27 -10.06 -1.28 -9.51
C PHE A 27 -10.83 -0.11 -10.13
N ILE A 28 -10.31 1.12 -9.99
CA ILE A 28 -10.92 2.31 -10.56
C ILE A 28 -11.06 2.21 -12.09
N ILE A 29 -10.00 1.77 -12.77
CA ILE A 29 -10.00 1.57 -14.23
C ILE A 29 -11.06 0.52 -14.63
N LYS A 30 -11.17 -0.58 -13.89
CA LYS A 30 -12.14 -1.65 -14.15
C LYS A 30 -13.59 -1.17 -14.05
N PHE A 31 -13.87 -0.29 -13.07
CA PHE A 31 -15.21 0.26 -12.85
C PHE A 31 -15.51 1.52 -13.67
N SER A 32 -14.54 2.06 -14.39
CA SER A 32 -14.72 3.15 -15.33
C SER A 32 -15.38 2.61 -16.62
N GLU A 33 -16.59 3.06 -16.91
CA GLU A 33 -17.37 2.62 -18.09
C GLU A 33 -16.84 3.20 -19.42
N LYS A 34 -15.92 4.16 -19.36
CA LYS A 34 -15.44 4.88 -20.55
C LYS A 34 -13.96 4.64 -20.82
N ASN A 35 -13.72 4.05 -22.03
CA ASN A 35 -12.44 4.03 -22.75
C ASN A 35 -11.23 3.41 -22.01
N LYS A 36 -11.22 2.08 -21.98
CA LYS A 36 -10.07 1.29 -21.48
C LYS A 36 -8.77 1.42 -22.31
N ASN A 37 -8.80 1.99 -23.50
CA ASN A 37 -7.71 1.80 -24.48
C ASN A 37 -6.97 3.06 -24.95
N SER A 38 -7.28 4.27 -24.48
CA SER A 38 -6.73 5.48 -25.09
C SER A 38 -5.88 6.38 -24.20
N ILE A 39 -5.84 6.19 -22.88
CA ILE A 39 -5.07 7.08 -22.01
C ILE A 39 -3.80 6.37 -21.53
N LYS A 40 -2.63 6.86 -21.96
CA LYS A 40 -1.33 6.34 -21.51
C LYS A 40 -1.14 6.63 -20.02
N LYS A 41 -0.75 5.59 -19.25
CA LYS A 41 -0.34 5.74 -17.84
C LYS A 41 0.79 6.77 -17.74
N ASN A 42 0.86 7.50 -16.62
CA ASN A 42 1.87 8.53 -16.34
C ASN A 42 1.72 9.84 -17.15
N THR A 43 0.55 10.15 -17.68
CA THR A 43 0.26 11.45 -18.27
C THR A 43 -0.59 12.32 -17.32
N LYS A 44 -0.55 13.66 -17.51
CA LYS A 44 -1.43 14.59 -16.77
C LYS A 44 -2.91 14.30 -17.03
N GLU A 45 -3.23 13.80 -18.21
CA GLU A 45 -4.60 13.39 -18.58
C GLU A 45 -5.04 12.17 -17.80
N PHE A 46 -4.13 11.20 -17.59
CA PHE A 46 -4.39 10.02 -16.76
C PHE A 46 -4.64 10.41 -15.30
N SER A 47 -3.85 11.33 -14.75
CA SER A 47 -4.06 11.82 -13.38
C SER A 47 -5.42 12.48 -13.21
N LYS A 48 -5.82 13.38 -14.10
CA LYS A 48 -7.13 14.02 -14.09
C LYS A 48 -8.28 13.02 -14.26
N PHE A 49 -8.11 12.03 -15.13
CA PHE A 49 -9.07 10.95 -15.28
C PHE A 49 -9.22 10.16 -13.98
N MET A 50 -8.12 9.77 -13.35
CA MET A 50 -8.13 9.01 -12.10
C MET A 50 -8.78 9.80 -10.95
N GLU A 51 -8.53 11.10 -10.83
CA GLU A 51 -9.18 11.96 -9.84
C GLU A 51 -10.69 12.01 -10.04
N LYS A 52 -11.13 12.22 -11.28
CA LYS A 52 -12.55 12.24 -11.62
C LYS A 52 -13.24 10.90 -11.36
N GLU A 53 -12.59 9.80 -11.67
CA GLU A 53 -13.17 8.48 -11.41
C GLU A 53 -13.15 8.13 -9.91
N LYS A 54 -12.10 8.50 -9.17
CA LYS A 54 -12.02 8.35 -7.71
C LYS A 54 -13.15 9.09 -6.98
N SER A 55 -13.54 10.28 -7.45
CA SER A 55 -14.62 11.07 -6.80
C SER A 55 -16.01 10.39 -6.83
N LYS A 56 -16.18 9.34 -7.64
CA LYS A 56 -17.43 8.53 -7.68
C LYS A 56 -17.52 7.48 -6.58
N PHE A 57 -16.44 7.32 -5.80
CA PHE A 57 -16.32 6.35 -4.72
C PHE A 57 -16.01 7.06 -3.41
N SER A 58 -16.49 6.51 -2.30
CA SER A 58 -15.96 6.84 -0.99
C SER A 58 -14.73 5.97 -0.76
N ILE A 59 -13.56 6.57 -0.64
CA ILE A 59 -12.29 5.86 -0.44
C ILE A 59 -11.76 6.22 0.94
N GLN A 60 -11.75 5.22 1.83
CA GLN A 60 -11.13 5.31 3.15
C GLN A 60 -9.77 4.61 3.11
N ARG A 61 -8.74 5.27 3.59
CA ARG A 61 -7.42 4.66 3.80
C ARG A 61 -7.29 4.25 5.25
N PHE A 62 -6.95 2.98 5.49
CA PHE A 62 -6.65 2.48 6.82
C PHE A 62 -5.22 2.85 7.22
N LYS A 63 -5.06 3.43 8.41
CA LYS A 63 -3.77 3.76 9.04
C LYS A 63 -3.37 2.72 10.10
N GLY A 64 -4.33 1.94 10.57
CA GLY A 64 -4.10 0.87 11.54
C GLY A 64 -5.29 -0.08 11.65
N LEU A 65 -5.06 -1.24 12.27
CA LEU A 65 -6.09 -2.28 12.45
C LEU A 65 -7.22 -1.84 13.39
N GLY A 66 -6.97 -0.88 14.28
CA GLY A 66 -7.98 -0.34 15.19
C GLY A 66 -9.10 0.46 14.53
N GLU A 67 -8.97 0.80 13.25
CA GLU A 67 -10.01 1.46 12.47
C GLU A 67 -11.03 0.48 11.88
N MET A 68 -10.75 -0.82 11.96
CA MET A 68 -11.62 -1.88 11.47
C MET A 68 -12.53 -2.38 12.57
N ASN A 69 -13.80 -2.63 12.24
CA ASN A 69 -14.65 -3.39 13.14
C ASN A 69 -14.25 -4.89 13.14
N PRO A 70 -14.72 -5.70 14.12
CA PRO A 70 -14.32 -7.10 14.24
C PRO A 70 -14.61 -7.94 12.98
N GLU A 71 -15.72 -7.69 12.31
CA GLU A 71 -16.10 -8.41 11.09
C GLU A 71 -15.20 -8.03 9.90
N GLU A 72 -14.88 -6.76 9.75
CA GLU A 72 -13.92 -6.30 8.73
C GLU A 72 -12.54 -6.90 8.94
N LEU A 73 -12.05 -6.88 10.18
CA LEU A 73 -10.76 -7.45 10.54
C LEU A 73 -10.71 -8.96 10.27
N TRP A 74 -11.77 -9.67 10.63
CA TRP A 74 -11.89 -11.10 10.36
C TRP A 74 -11.85 -11.38 8.85
N ASN A 75 -12.74 -10.75 8.08
CA ASN A 75 -12.92 -11.04 6.66
C ASN A 75 -11.73 -10.59 5.78
N THR A 76 -10.94 -9.63 6.22
CA THR A 76 -9.83 -9.10 5.42
C THR A 76 -8.47 -9.66 5.83
N THR A 77 -8.25 -9.93 7.12
CA THR A 77 -6.90 -10.13 7.65
C THR A 77 -6.74 -11.46 8.40
N LEU A 78 -7.75 -11.93 9.12
CA LEU A 78 -7.62 -13.09 9.99
C LEU A 78 -8.15 -14.39 9.38
N ASN A 79 -9.25 -14.33 8.59
CA ASN A 79 -9.91 -15.49 8.04
C ASN A 79 -8.94 -16.31 7.14
N PRO A 80 -8.65 -17.59 7.48
CA PRO A 80 -7.71 -18.41 6.73
C PRO A 80 -8.06 -18.59 5.25
N ALA A 81 -9.36 -18.53 4.90
CA ALA A 81 -9.83 -18.68 3.53
C ALA A 81 -9.66 -17.41 2.67
N LEU A 82 -9.57 -16.23 3.29
CA LEU A 82 -9.59 -14.94 2.58
C LEU A 82 -8.29 -14.13 2.74
N ARG A 83 -7.56 -14.37 3.83
CA ARG A 83 -6.35 -13.61 4.17
C ARG A 83 -5.23 -13.78 3.15
N THR A 84 -4.46 -12.72 2.95
CA THR A 84 -3.19 -12.76 2.22
C THR A 84 -2.04 -12.87 3.22
N LEU A 85 -1.19 -13.88 3.04
CA LEU A 85 0.01 -14.05 3.86
C LEU A 85 1.26 -13.62 3.10
N LEU A 86 2.10 -12.84 3.76
CA LEU A 86 3.42 -12.45 3.29
C LEU A 86 4.49 -13.17 4.11
N GLN A 87 5.46 -13.77 3.42
CA GLN A 87 6.64 -14.34 4.04
C GLN A 87 7.77 -13.33 4.05
N VAL A 88 8.27 -12.97 5.24
CA VAL A 88 9.51 -12.19 5.35
C VAL A 88 10.67 -13.11 5.01
N LYS A 89 11.49 -12.71 4.04
CA LYS A 89 12.70 -13.43 3.64
C LYS A 89 13.92 -12.58 3.95
N TYR A 90 14.83 -13.17 4.69
CA TYR A 90 16.16 -12.62 4.92
C TYR A 90 17.12 -13.16 3.86
N SER A 91 17.96 -12.30 3.28
CA SER A 91 18.85 -12.70 2.20
C SER A 91 20.05 -13.49 2.72
N ASN A 92 19.98 -14.82 2.65
CA ASN A 92 21.11 -15.71 3.03
C ASN A 92 22.01 -16.07 1.83
N LYS A 93 21.68 -15.60 0.61
CA LYS A 93 22.30 -16.11 -0.63
C LYS A 93 23.72 -15.62 -0.88
N THR A 94 24.14 -14.49 -0.31
CA THR A 94 25.52 -14.00 -0.39
C THR A 94 25.85 -13.20 0.86
N LYS A 95 27.10 -13.31 1.38
CA LYS A 95 27.57 -12.52 2.54
C LYS A 95 27.36 -11.01 2.35
N ALA A 96 27.55 -10.50 1.13
CA ALA A 96 27.36 -9.07 0.82
C ALA A 96 25.90 -8.58 0.90
N LYS A 97 24.93 -9.41 0.46
CA LYS A 97 23.50 -9.08 0.58
C LYS A 97 23.02 -9.17 2.03
N SER A 98 23.45 -10.22 2.74
CA SER A 98 23.16 -10.39 4.16
C SER A 98 23.69 -9.21 4.99
N LYS A 99 24.91 -8.73 4.70
CA LYS A 99 25.48 -7.57 5.39
C LYS A 99 24.67 -6.29 5.13
N LYS A 100 24.25 -6.04 3.89
CA LYS A 100 23.41 -4.88 3.56
C LYS A 100 22.06 -4.89 4.29
N ASP A 101 21.44 -6.06 4.42
CA ASP A 101 20.17 -6.21 5.14
C ASP A 101 20.38 -5.96 6.64
N GLN A 102 21.49 -6.44 7.22
CA GLN A 102 21.87 -6.19 8.62
C GLN A 102 22.14 -4.70 8.87
N ASP A 103 22.96 -4.07 8.02
CA ASP A 103 23.29 -2.65 8.13
C ASP A 103 22.01 -1.79 8.05
N LEU A 104 21.07 -2.13 7.15
CA LEU A 104 19.80 -1.44 7.03
C LEU A 104 18.93 -1.59 8.28
N ILE A 105 18.83 -2.80 8.83
CA ILE A 105 18.10 -3.06 10.07
C ILE A 105 18.74 -2.28 11.22
N GLN A 106 20.07 -2.26 11.32
CA GLN A 106 20.80 -1.52 12.35
C GLN A 106 20.53 -0.01 12.25
N VAL A 107 20.54 0.57 11.05
CA VAL A 107 20.25 1.99 10.83
C VAL A 107 18.81 2.32 11.24
N LEU A 108 17.83 1.49 10.85
CA LEU A 108 16.42 1.78 11.06
C LEU A 108 15.91 1.46 12.47
N MET A 109 16.46 0.41 13.10
CA MET A 109 15.97 -0.15 14.36
C MET A 109 16.99 -0.10 15.50
N GLY A 110 18.23 0.32 15.24
CA GLY A 110 19.28 0.44 16.25
C GLY A 110 19.10 1.68 17.14
N ASP A 111 19.94 1.77 18.18
CA ASP A 111 19.86 2.84 19.19
C ASP A 111 20.39 4.19 18.69
N GLU A 112 21.23 4.19 17.65
CA GLU A 112 21.81 5.42 17.10
C GLU A 112 20.81 6.21 16.27
N VAL A 113 20.59 7.48 16.67
CA VAL A 113 19.63 8.37 16.01
C VAL A 113 20.20 9.02 14.74
N ALA A 114 21.49 9.39 14.75
CA ALA A 114 22.10 10.15 13.66
C ALA A 114 22.05 9.41 12.31
N PRO A 115 22.46 8.13 12.18
CA PRO A 115 22.38 7.40 10.93
C PRO A 115 20.93 7.25 10.41
N ARG A 116 19.97 7.08 11.32
CA ARG A 116 18.54 7.00 10.96
C ARG A 116 18.01 8.32 10.44
N LYS A 117 18.36 9.45 11.07
CA LYS A 117 18.01 10.79 10.62
C LYS A 117 18.53 11.05 9.20
N ASP A 118 19.81 10.76 8.98
CA ASP A 118 20.45 10.95 7.68
C ASP A 118 19.81 10.07 6.60
N PHE A 119 19.48 8.81 6.92
CA PHE A 119 18.75 7.92 6.03
C PHE A 119 17.39 8.50 5.62
N ILE A 120 16.61 9.00 6.58
CA ILE A 120 15.28 9.59 6.33
C ILE A 120 15.41 10.84 5.45
N ILE A 121 16.34 11.75 5.76
CA ILE A 121 16.54 12.98 5.00
C ILE A 121 16.95 12.69 3.57
N ASN A 122 17.95 11.81 3.39
CA ASN A 122 18.49 11.48 2.07
C ASN A 122 17.48 10.75 1.17
N ARG A 123 16.50 10.07 1.76
CA ARG A 123 15.49 9.30 1.02
C ARG A 123 14.07 9.86 1.10
N ALA A 124 13.92 11.09 1.59
CA ALA A 124 12.61 11.74 1.77
C ALA A 124 11.78 11.80 0.47
N LEU A 125 12.44 12.03 -0.67
CA LEU A 125 11.79 12.11 -1.99
C LEU A 125 11.35 10.75 -2.55
N GLU A 126 11.84 9.64 -1.98
CA GLU A 126 11.45 8.28 -2.40
C GLU A 126 10.16 7.81 -1.73
N VAL A 127 9.68 8.53 -0.73
CA VAL A 127 8.50 8.14 0.04
C VAL A 127 7.24 8.41 -0.78
N SER A 128 6.49 7.35 -1.05
CA SER A 128 5.23 7.41 -1.83
C SER A 128 3.96 7.33 -0.99
N ASN A 129 4.07 6.89 0.27
CA ASN A 129 2.93 6.57 1.13
C ASN A 129 3.03 7.28 2.49
N LEU A 130 3.15 8.61 2.47
CA LEU A 130 3.06 9.40 3.71
C LEU A 130 1.61 9.47 4.18
N ASP A 131 1.39 9.12 5.45
CA ASP A 131 0.15 9.43 6.17
C ASP A 131 0.29 10.84 6.77
N ILE A 132 -0.32 11.80 6.13
CA ILE A 132 -0.36 13.19 6.56
C ILE A 132 -1.75 13.48 7.15
#